data_aa8f68e5ad15963d8f9af9dd4dddecb9
#
_entry.id   aa8f68e5ad15963d8f9af9dd4dddecb9
#
_cell.length_a   1.000
_cell.length_b   1.000
_cell.length_c   1.000
_cell.angle_alpha   90.00
_cell.angle_beta   90.00
_cell.angle_gamma   90.00
#
_symmetry.space_group_name_H-M   'P 1'
#
loop_
_entity.id
_entity.type
_entity.pdbx_description
1 polymer ?
#
loop_
_entity_poly.entity_id
_entity_poly.type
_entity_poly.pdbx_seq_one_letter_code
_entity_poly.pdbx_strand_id
1 'polypeptide(L)'
;MIQNVQPRQPLRDLPLRDLKVAITGGTSGLGLALLRQFADAGAAVAFVARDAARVTRIADGLPGTHGFPGDVSDKADIYPLATAIAGALGGLDVLINNASDLGPVPLALLADTDCEALERALATNLVGPFRLTKALLGALAASARERRGGIVVNISSDAAVTPYPDWGAYGASKAALHHLSRIWHLELVEAGIHVLSHDPGDMDTPLHALAVPDADPALLKSPDDSARELIAAIAAVLPRPLVSSAR
;
A
#
# COMPACT_ATOMS: atom_id res chain seq x y z
N MET A 1 -24.26 18.84 12.62
CA MET A 1 -23.08 19.70 12.29
C MET A 1 -22.64 19.30 10.90
N ILE A 2 -22.78 20.19 9.93
CA ILE A 2 -22.36 19.96 8.55
C ILE A 2 -20.82 19.99 8.57
N GLN A 3 -20.18 18.82 8.39
CA GLN A 3 -18.73 18.77 8.19
C GLN A 3 -18.41 19.56 6.93
N ASN A 4 -17.59 20.58 7.09
CA ASN A 4 -17.08 21.43 6.02
C ASN A 4 -16.21 20.55 5.12
N VAL A 5 -16.80 19.97 4.06
CA VAL A 5 -16.05 19.22 3.04
C VAL A 5 -15.24 20.26 2.27
N GLN A 6 -13.98 20.41 2.62
CA GLN A 6 -13.05 21.20 1.81
C GLN A 6 -13.07 20.63 0.39
N PRO A 7 -13.08 21.50 -0.65
CA PRO A 7 -13.04 21.03 -2.03
C PRO A 7 -11.80 20.14 -2.22
N ARG A 8 -12.03 18.92 -2.71
CA ARG A 8 -10.93 17.94 -2.95
C ARG A 8 -9.96 18.55 -3.96
N GLN A 9 -8.72 18.77 -3.52
CA GLN A 9 -7.66 19.30 -4.39
C GLN A 9 -7.44 18.31 -5.56
N PRO A 10 -7.40 18.76 -6.81
CA PRO A 10 -7.09 17.88 -7.95
C PRO A 10 -5.71 17.23 -7.80
N LEU A 11 -5.57 15.96 -8.13
CA LEU A 11 -4.29 15.23 -8.00
C LEU A 11 -3.15 15.90 -8.75
N ARG A 12 -3.44 16.57 -9.88
CA ARG A 12 -2.45 17.32 -10.68
C ARG A 12 -1.80 18.50 -9.94
N ASP A 13 -2.44 18.97 -8.88
CA ASP A 13 -1.94 20.10 -8.06
C ASP A 13 -1.11 19.59 -6.86
N LEU A 14 -1.03 18.28 -6.67
CA LEU A 14 -0.20 17.65 -5.65
C LEU A 14 1.24 17.47 -6.17
N PRO A 15 2.24 17.45 -5.28
CA PRO A 15 3.65 17.28 -5.65
C PRO A 15 3.99 15.81 -5.95
N LEU A 16 3.31 15.20 -6.92
CA LEU A 16 3.42 13.77 -7.25
C LEU A 16 4.32 13.49 -8.47
N ARG A 17 4.57 14.50 -9.30
CA ARG A 17 5.43 14.35 -10.48
C ARG A 17 6.83 13.93 -10.08
N ASP A 18 7.38 12.97 -10.80
CA ASP A 18 8.72 12.40 -10.59
C ASP A 18 8.90 11.67 -9.25
N LEU A 19 7.82 11.45 -8.46
CA LEU A 19 7.88 10.55 -7.31
C LEU A 19 8.16 9.11 -7.77
N LYS A 20 8.96 8.41 -6.98
CA LYS A 20 9.31 7.01 -7.16
C LYS A 20 8.49 6.17 -6.18
N VAL A 21 7.45 5.52 -6.69
CA VAL A 21 6.44 4.82 -5.87
C VAL A 21 6.51 3.32 -6.13
N ALA A 22 6.54 2.51 -5.07
CA ALA A 22 6.40 1.06 -5.15
C ALA A 22 5.09 0.62 -4.50
N ILE A 23 4.33 -0.28 -5.17
CA ILE A 23 3.02 -0.75 -4.73
C ILE A 23 2.98 -2.29 -4.77
N THR A 24 2.68 -2.94 -3.65
CA THR A 24 2.40 -4.39 -3.65
C THR A 24 0.91 -4.65 -3.87
N GLY A 25 0.57 -5.74 -4.58
CA GLY A 25 -0.82 -6.03 -4.96
C GLY A 25 -1.38 -5.06 -6.02
N GLY A 26 -0.53 -4.58 -6.95
CA GLY A 26 -0.86 -3.52 -7.92
C GLY A 26 -1.79 -3.93 -9.07
N THR A 27 -2.31 -5.15 -9.11
CA THR A 27 -3.08 -5.64 -10.27
C THR A 27 -4.60 -5.60 -10.11
N SER A 28 -5.14 -5.26 -8.95
CA SER A 28 -6.59 -5.17 -8.70
C SER A 28 -6.92 -4.18 -7.58
N GLY A 29 -8.20 -3.86 -7.44
CA GLY A 29 -8.75 -3.06 -6.34
C GLY A 29 -7.97 -1.76 -6.09
N LEU A 30 -7.70 -1.47 -4.82
CA LEU A 30 -6.99 -0.27 -4.39
C LEU A 30 -5.60 -0.14 -5.04
N GLY A 31 -4.84 -1.25 -5.10
CA GLY A 31 -3.48 -1.22 -5.67
C GLY A 31 -3.45 -0.80 -7.13
N LEU A 32 -4.42 -1.28 -7.94
CA LEU A 32 -4.54 -0.88 -9.36
C LEU A 32 -5.02 0.58 -9.50
N ALA A 33 -5.93 1.02 -8.64
CA ALA A 33 -6.39 2.41 -8.64
C ALA A 33 -5.24 3.37 -8.29
N LEU A 34 -4.45 3.04 -7.26
CA LEU A 34 -3.25 3.79 -6.89
C LEU A 34 -2.22 3.84 -8.03
N LEU A 35 -1.93 2.68 -8.65
CA LEU A 35 -1.01 2.58 -9.77
C LEU A 35 -1.38 3.54 -10.90
N ARG A 36 -2.64 3.54 -11.32
CA ARG A 36 -3.16 4.41 -12.38
C ARG A 36 -3.05 5.89 -11.99
N GLN A 37 -3.52 6.25 -10.82
CA GLN A 37 -3.55 7.65 -10.39
C GLN A 37 -2.15 8.24 -10.17
N PHE A 38 -1.19 7.47 -9.66
CA PHE A 38 0.21 7.92 -9.58
C PHE A 38 0.85 8.06 -10.96
N ALA A 39 0.62 7.10 -11.87
CA ALA A 39 1.12 7.18 -13.23
C ALA A 39 0.54 8.40 -13.98
N ASP A 40 -0.78 8.63 -13.88
CA ASP A 40 -1.46 9.78 -14.47
C ASP A 40 -0.96 11.12 -13.90
N ALA A 41 -0.51 11.13 -12.65
CA ALA A 41 0.11 12.30 -12.02
C ALA A 41 1.59 12.50 -12.40
N GLY A 42 2.17 11.60 -13.19
CA GLY A 42 3.57 11.68 -13.66
C GLY A 42 4.59 11.10 -12.70
N ALA A 43 4.18 10.25 -11.76
CA ALA A 43 5.10 9.49 -10.92
C ALA A 43 5.68 8.30 -11.69
N ALA A 44 6.91 7.87 -11.35
CA ALA A 44 7.47 6.59 -11.77
C ALA A 44 7.00 5.50 -10.80
N VAL A 45 6.28 4.49 -11.29
CA VAL A 45 5.65 3.51 -10.42
C VAL A 45 6.17 2.10 -10.71
N ALA A 46 6.65 1.42 -9.66
CA ALA A 46 6.89 -0.01 -9.66
C ALA A 46 5.75 -0.74 -8.95
N PHE A 47 5.29 -1.87 -9.46
CA PHE A 47 4.28 -2.65 -8.79
C PHE A 47 4.58 -4.14 -8.81
N VAL A 48 4.13 -4.83 -7.77
CA VAL A 48 4.35 -6.26 -7.56
C VAL A 48 3.02 -6.97 -7.49
N ALA A 49 2.88 -8.13 -8.16
CA ALA A 49 1.79 -9.07 -7.96
C ALA A 49 2.19 -10.48 -8.44
N ARG A 50 1.43 -11.50 -8.02
CA ARG A 50 1.75 -12.91 -8.28
C ARG A 50 1.50 -13.36 -9.72
N ASP A 51 0.46 -12.84 -10.37
CA ASP A 51 0.08 -13.21 -11.73
C ASP A 51 0.95 -12.48 -12.75
N ALA A 52 1.97 -13.18 -13.27
CA ALA A 52 2.92 -12.64 -14.23
C ALA A 52 2.26 -12.12 -15.52
N ALA A 53 1.26 -12.83 -16.05
CA ALA A 53 0.57 -12.43 -17.28
C ALA A 53 -0.22 -11.13 -17.07
N ARG A 54 -0.85 -10.98 -15.91
CA ARG A 54 -1.58 -9.78 -15.55
C ARG A 54 -0.65 -8.61 -15.27
N VAL A 55 0.49 -8.86 -14.62
CA VAL A 55 1.55 -7.88 -14.40
C VAL A 55 2.05 -7.31 -15.72
N THR A 56 2.45 -8.17 -16.65
CA THR A 56 2.92 -7.76 -17.99
C THR A 56 1.87 -6.93 -18.72
N ARG A 57 0.63 -7.42 -18.80
CA ARG A 57 -0.47 -6.71 -19.50
C ARG A 57 -0.71 -5.31 -18.95
N ILE A 58 -0.64 -5.14 -17.63
CA ILE A 58 -0.86 -3.83 -17.00
C ILE A 58 0.34 -2.91 -17.26
N ALA A 59 1.57 -3.41 -17.14
CA ALA A 59 2.77 -2.62 -17.39
C ALA A 59 2.84 -2.13 -18.85
N ASP A 60 2.49 -3.00 -19.82
CA ASP A 60 2.45 -2.64 -21.24
C ASP A 60 1.38 -1.57 -21.55
N GLY A 61 0.28 -1.57 -20.78
CA GLY A 61 -0.82 -0.63 -20.96
C GLY A 61 -0.68 0.70 -20.21
N LEU A 62 0.31 0.85 -19.33
CA LEU A 62 0.50 2.05 -18.50
C LEU A 62 1.94 2.56 -18.61
N PRO A 63 2.23 3.54 -19.49
CA PRO A 63 3.56 4.12 -19.61
C PRO A 63 4.09 4.69 -18.29
N GLY A 64 5.38 4.52 -18.05
CA GLY A 64 6.02 4.99 -16.79
C GLY A 64 5.83 4.03 -15.60
N THR A 65 5.28 2.83 -15.85
CA THR A 65 5.14 1.80 -14.82
C THR A 65 6.04 0.60 -15.09
N HIS A 66 6.50 -0.05 -14.01
CA HIS A 66 7.35 -1.23 -14.02
C HIS A 66 6.68 -2.36 -13.22
N GLY A 67 6.27 -3.43 -13.90
CA GLY A 67 5.62 -4.57 -13.28
C GLY A 67 6.62 -5.69 -12.93
N PHE A 68 6.55 -6.21 -11.70
CA PHE A 68 7.40 -7.31 -11.24
C PHE A 68 6.51 -8.44 -10.74
N PRO A 69 6.53 -9.62 -11.40
CA PRO A 69 5.88 -10.80 -10.84
C PRO A 69 6.66 -11.30 -9.61
N GLY A 70 5.91 -11.61 -8.52
CA GLY A 70 6.49 -12.14 -7.30
C GLY A 70 5.48 -12.16 -6.16
N ASP A 71 5.81 -12.91 -5.11
CA ASP A 71 4.99 -13.08 -3.91
C ASP A 71 5.68 -12.48 -2.69
N VAL A 72 5.08 -11.43 -2.11
CA VAL A 72 5.63 -10.78 -0.91
C VAL A 72 5.61 -11.67 0.33
N SER A 73 4.83 -12.76 0.33
CA SER A 73 4.84 -13.76 1.40
C SER A 73 6.05 -14.70 1.31
N ASP A 74 6.61 -14.89 0.11
CA ASP A 74 7.78 -15.73 -0.09
C ASP A 74 9.07 -14.96 0.27
N LYS A 75 9.81 -15.51 1.22
CA LYS A 75 11.10 -14.96 1.65
C LYS A 75 12.10 -14.89 0.50
N ALA A 76 12.06 -15.82 -0.45
CA ALA A 76 13.00 -15.88 -1.57
C ALA A 76 12.80 -14.72 -2.56
N ASP A 77 11.57 -14.23 -2.71
CA ASP A 77 11.24 -13.14 -3.64
C ASP A 77 11.62 -11.75 -3.10
N ILE A 78 11.75 -11.56 -1.78
CA ILE A 78 11.87 -10.24 -1.17
C ILE A 78 13.07 -9.45 -1.69
N TYR A 79 14.27 -10.01 -1.65
CA TYR A 79 15.48 -9.29 -2.09
C TYR A 79 15.56 -9.09 -3.60
N PRO A 80 15.20 -10.08 -4.44
CA PRO A 80 15.03 -9.87 -5.88
C PRO A 80 14.06 -8.75 -6.21
N LEU A 81 12.88 -8.72 -5.58
CA LEU A 81 11.87 -7.66 -5.78
C LEU A 81 12.40 -6.29 -5.33
N ALA A 82 12.99 -6.20 -4.15
CA ALA A 82 13.57 -4.94 -3.65
C ALA A 82 14.65 -4.39 -4.60
N THR A 83 15.53 -5.26 -5.11
CA THR A 83 16.58 -4.88 -6.07
C THR A 83 15.97 -4.41 -7.39
N ALA A 84 14.99 -5.14 -7.92
CA ALA A 84 14.32 -4.80 -9.17
C ALA A 84 13.57 -3.45 -9.06
N ILE A 85 12.83 -3.24 -7.97
CA ILE A 85 12.11 -1.99 -7.69
C ILE A 85 13.10 -0.80 -7.63
N ALA A 86 14.13 -0.90 -6.78
CA ALA A 86 15.09 0.18 -6.60
C ALA A 86 15.88 0.45 -7.88
N GLY A 87 16.22 -0.58 -8.65
CA GLY A 87 16.92 -0.47 -9.93
C GLY A 87 16.08 0.21 -11.01
N ALA A 88 14.81 -0.21 -11.18
CA ALA A 88 13.93 0.36 -12.19
C ALA A 88 13.57 1.82 -11.92
N LEU A 89 13.37 2.19 -10.64
CA LEU A 89 13.03 3.55 -10.24
C LEU A 89 14.26 4.45 -10.03
N GLY A 90 15.47 3.86 -9.91
CA GLY A 90 16.67 4.61 -9.53
C GLY A 90 16.56 5.23 -8.12
N GLY A 91 15.91 4.53 -7.19
CA GLY A 91 15.63 4.95 -5.80
C GLY A 91 14.19 4.67 -5.40
N LEU A 92 13.75 5.17 -4.23
CA LEU A 92 12.38 4.97 -3.75
C LEU A 92 11.95 6.10 -2.82
N ASP A 93 10.85 6.76 -3.13
CA ASP A 93 10.29 7.84 -2.32
C ASP A 93 9.13 7.35 -1.44
N VAL A 94 8.29 6.45 -1.99
CA VAL A 94 7.09 5.91 -1.31
C VAL A 94 6.98 4.40 -1.53
N LEU A 95 6.83 3.65 -0.45
CA LEU A 95 6.48 2.23 -0.47
C LEU A 95 5.05 2.05 0.04
N ILE A 96 4.18 1.41 -0.75
CA ILE A 96 2.80 1.07 -0.35
C ILE A 96 2.67 -0.45 -0.26
N ASN A 97 2.63 -0.96 0.96
CA ASN A 97 2.34 -2.35 1.27
C ASN A 97 0.80 -2.55 1.25
N ASN A 98 0.28 -2.90 0.07
CA ASN A 98 -1.15 -3.07 -0.18
C ASN A 98 -1.57 -4.53 -0.43
N ALA A 99 -0.65 -5.42 -0.82
CA ALA A 99 -0.95 -6.84 -0.97
C ALA A 99 -1.58 -7.40 0.31
N SER A 100 -2.64 -8.20 0.19
CA SER A 100 -3.40 -8.69 1.32
C SER A 100 -3.94 -10.11 1.08
N ASP A 101 -4.12 -10.84 2.17
CA ASP A 101 -4.70 -12.17 2.24
C ASP A 101 -5.73 -12.22 3.39
N LEU A 102 -6.91 -12.79 3.15
CA LEU A 102 -8.00 -12.87 4.13
C LEU A 102 -7.80 -14.01 5.15
N GLY A 103 -6.92 -14.97 4.84
CA GLY A 103 -6.86 -16.25 5.51
C GLY A 103 -7.83 -17.24 4.86
N PRO A 104 -8.76 -17.84 5.62
CA PRO A 104 -9.76 -18.75 5.05
C PRO A 104 -10.75 -18.00 4.17
N VAL A 105 -11.16 -18.63 3.06
CA VAL A 105 -12.25 -18.16 2.20
C VAL A 105 -13.13 -19.38 1.86
N PRO A 106 -14.41 -19.38 2.27
CA PRO A 106 -15.14 -18.35 3.04
C PRO A 106 -14.48 -18.04 4.39
N LEU A 107 -14.77 -16.85 4.94
CA LEU A 107 -14.34 -16.52 6.29
C LEU A 107 -14.87 -17.54 7.30
N ALA A 108 -14.11 -17.84 8.35
CA ALA A 108 -14.43 -18.88 9.31
C ALA A 108 -14.12 -18.46 10.75
N LEU A 109 -14.84 -19.05 11.70
CA LEU A 109 -14.52 -18.91 13.12
C LEU A 109 -13.08 -19.36 13.39
N LEU A 110 -12.42 -18.74 14.37
CA LEU A 110 -11.04 -19.12 14.73
C LEU A 110 -10.90 -20.60 15.09
N ALA A 111 -11.92 -21.19 15.69
CA ALA A 111 -11.93 -22.63 16.02
C ALA A 111 -11.90 -23.53 14.77
N ASP A 112 -12.42 -23.03 13.64
CA ASP A 112 -12.53 -23.76 12.37
C ASP A 112 -11.49 -23.27 11.33
N THR A 113 -10.62 -22.33 11.71
CA THR A 113 -9.57 -21.80 10.85
C THR A 113 -8.35 -22.74 10.87
N ASP A 114 -7.93 -23.22 9.70
CA ASP A 114 -6.69 -23.97 9.58
C ASP A 114 -5.47 -23.12 9.95
N CYS A 115 -4.50 -23.70 10.66
CA CYS A 115 -3.28 -23.01 11.06
C CYS A 115 -2.55 -22.41 9.85
N GLU A 116 -2.50 -23.12 8.73
CA GLU A 116 -1.89 -22.70 7.47
C GLU A 116 -2.59 -21.47 6.86
N ALA A 117 -3.90 -21.34 7.07
CA ALA A 117 -4.63 -20.15 6.61
C ALA A 117 -4.23 -18.89 7.42
N LEU A 118 -4.10 -19.03 8.73
CA LEU A 118 -3.57 -17.98 9.60
C LEU A 118 -2.11 -17.63 9.24
N GLU A 119 -1.26 -18.66 9.04
CA GLU A 119 0.14 -18.46 8.65
C GLU A 119 0.26 -17.71 7.31
N ARG A 120 -0.55 -18.04 6.30
CA ARG A 120 -0.58 -17.32 5.01
C ARG A 120 -1.00 -15.87 5.17
N ALA A 121 -2.05 -15.61 5.96
CA ALA A 121 -2.49 -14.23 6.25
C ALA A 121 -1.38 -13.42 6.93
N LEU A 122 -0.71 -13.99 7.94
CA LEU A 122 0.42 -13.36 8.62
C LEU A 122 1.62 -13.16 7.68
N ALA A 123 1.93 -14.16 6.84
CA ALA A 123 3.04 -14.07 5.89
C ALA A 123 2.83 -12.91 4.89
N THR A 124 1.61 -12.79 4.33
CA THR A 124 1.28 -11.74 3.35
C THR A 124 1.08 -10.37 3.98
N ASN A 125 0.30 -10.30 5.08
CA ASN A 125 -0.16 -9.01 5.62
C ASN A 125 0.81 -8.38 6.62
N LEU A 126 1.72 -9.16 7.22
CA LEU A 126 2.64 -8.68 8.26
C LEU A 126 4.11 -8.90 7.89
N VAL A 127 4.49 -10.17 7.66
CA VAL A 127 5.90 -10.55 7.49
C VAL A 127 6.45 -10.04 6.15
N GLY A 128 5.66 -10.10 5.09
CA GLY A 128 5.98 -9.55 3.76
C GLY A 128 6.26 -8.05 3.81
N PRO A 129 5.32 -7.22 4.27
CA PRO A 129 5.52 -5.79 4.50
C PRO A 129 6.76 -5.47 5.34
N PHE A 130 6.98 -6.20 6.44
CA PHE A 130 8.17 -6.05 7.28
C PHE A 130 9.46 -6.30 6.49
N ARG A 131 9.54 -7.43 5.79
CA ARG A 131 10.74 -7.82 5.02
C ARG A 131 11.03 -6.86 3.88
N LEU A 132 10.00 -6.49 3.11
CA LEU A 132 10.15 -5.62 1.95
C LEU A 132 10.54 -4.20 2.39
N THR A 133 9.90 -3.66 3.42
CA THR A 133 10.28 -2.36 4.00
C THR A 133 11.73 -2.38 4.46
N LYS A 134 12.13 -3.42 5.20
CA LYS A 134 13.52 -3.57 5.68
C LYS A 134 14.52 -3.63 4.53
N ALA A 135 14.20 -4.35 3.44
CA ALA A 135 15.08 -4.46 2.27
C ALA A 135 15.21 -3.12 1.50
N LEU A 136 14.15 -2.28 1.52
CA LEU A 136 14.12 -0.98 0.83
C LEU A 136 14.47 0.21 1.74
N LEU A 137 14.75 -0.03 3.03
CA LEU A 137 14.96 1.04 4.01
C LEU A 137 16.11 1.97 3.61
N GLY A 138 17.18 1.44 3.01
CA GLY A 138 18.31 2.25 2.52
C GLY A 138 17.91 3.24 1.42
N ALA A 139 17.06 2.83 0.48
CA ALA A 139 16.54 3.69 -0.58
C ALA A 139 15.60 4.78 -0.03
N LEU A 140 14.69 4.40 0.89
CA LEU A 140 13.79 5.34 1.58
C LEU A 140 14.59 6.38 2.40
N ALA A 141 15.63 5.94 3.11
CA ALA A 141 16.50 6.85 3.88
C ALA A 141 17.30 7.80 2.97
N ALA A 142 17.73 7.36 1.79
CA ALA A 142 18.36 8.22 0.80
C ALA A 142 17.38 9.30 0.31
N SER A 143 16.17 8.91 -0.07
CA SER A 143 15.11 9.83 -0.47
C SER A 143 14.75 10.85 0.62
N ALA A 144 14.66 10.43 1.88
CA ALA A 144 14.40 11.31 3.01
C ALA A 144 15.50 12.37 3.18
N ARG A 145 16.79 11.97 3.07
CA ARG A 145 17.93 12.90 3.10
C ARG A 145 17.91 13.91 1.95
N GLU A 146 17.46 13.47 0.78
CA GLU A 146 17.29 14.33 -0.41
C GLU A 146 16.02 15.19 -0.34
N ARG A 147 15.22 15.07 0.73
CA ARG A 147 13.94 15.77 0.92
C ARG A 147 12.93 15.51 -0.21
N ARG A 148 12.94 14.29 -0.75
CA ARG A 148 12.03 13.86 -1.83
C ARG A 148 10.82 13.09 -1.28
N GLY A 149 11.05 12.24 -0.27
CA GLY A 149 10.05 11.34 0.29
C GLY A 149 10.58 10.65 1.53
N GLY A 150 10.58 9.32 1.54
CA GLY A 150 10.88 8.49 2.69
C GLY A 150 9.58 8.09 3.39
N ILE A 151 8.58 7.61 2.62
CA ILE A 151 7.27 7.28 3.16
C ILE A 151 7.00 5.79 2.98
N VAL A 152 6.56 5.13 4.04
CA VAL A 152 5.98 3.78 4.00
C VAL A 152 4.51 3.87 4.38
N VAL A 153 3.66 3.29 3.55
CA VAL A 153 2.23 3.13 3.84
C VAL A 153 1.91 1.65 3.96
N ASN A 154 1.38 1.26 5.10
CA ASN A 154 0.82 -0.07 5.32
C ASN A 154 -0.71 0.02 5.28
N ILE A 155 -1.33 -0.69 4.33
CA ILE A 155 -2.80 -0.72 4.23
C ILE A 155 -3.35 -1.57 5.35
N SER A 156 -4.10 -0.91 6.24
CA SER A 156 -4.79 -1.46 7.40
C SER A 156 -6.25 -1.79 7.07
N SER A 157 -7.07 -1.89 8.08
CA SER A 157 -8.52 -2.11 8.04
C SER A 157 -9.08 -1.71 9.41
N ASP A 158 -10.36 -1.42 9.50
CA ASP A 158 -11.10 -1.31 10.75
C ASP A 158 -11.00 -2.59 11.59
N ALA A 159 -10.92 -3.77 10.94
CA ALA A 159 -10.68 -5.06 11.60
C ALA A 159 -9.35 -5.12 12.38
N ALA A 160 -8.45 -4.14 12.21
CA ALA A 160 -7.24 -4.02 13.02
C ALA A 160 -7.52 -3.55 14.45
N VAL A 161 -8.65 -2.91 14.69
CA VAL A 161 -9.05 -2.32 15.98
C VAL A 161 -10.40 -2.82 16.48
N THR A 162 -11.30 -3.17 15.58
CA THR A 162 -12.63 -3.70 15.90
C THR A 162 -12.65 -5.22 15.68
N PRO A 163 -12.94 -6.02 16.73
CA PRO A 163 -13.03 -7.47 16.56
C PRO A 163 -14.36 -7.85 15.91
N TYR A 164 -14.29 -8.67 14.86
CA TYR A 164 -15.45 -9.26 14.21
C TYR A 164 -15.35 -10.79 14.26
N PRO A 165 -16.45 -11.53 14.57
CA PRO A 165 -16.51 -12.97 14.34
C PRO A 165 -16.13 -13.29 12.89
N ASP A 166 -15.53 -14.46 12.67
CA ASP A 166 -15.05 -14.98 11.37
C ASP A 166 -13.83 -14.27 10.75
N TRP A 167 -13.48 -13.08 11.21
CA TRP A 167 -12.36 -12.28 10.70
C TRP A 167 -11.04 -12.53 11.43
N GLY A 168 -10.94 -13.59 12.22
CA GLY A 168 -9.84 -13.77 13.16
C GLY A 168 -8.45 -13.77 12.54
N ALA A 169 -8.22 -14.50 11.45
CA ALA A 169 -6.92 -14.54 10.77
C ALA A 169 -6.54 -13.18 10.16
N TYR A 170 -7.48 -12.57 9.45
CA TYR A 170 -7.29 -11.25 8.83
C TYR A 170 -7.10 -10.16 9.89
N GLY A 171 -8.06 -10.05 10.83
CA GLY A 171 -8.05 -9.01 11.87
C GLY A 171 -6.78 -9.06 12.72
N ALA A 172 -6.36 -10.25 13.17
CA ALA A 172 -5.11 -10.40 13.93
C ALA A 172 -3.89 -9.94 13.11
N SER A 173 -3.82 -10.29 11.81
CA SER A 173 -2.72 -9.86 10.94
C SER A 173 -2.69 -8.35 10.74
N LYS A 174 -3.86 -7.70 10.56
CA LYS A 174 -3.98 -6.25 10.39
C LYS A 174 -3.73 -5.49 11.69
N ALA A 175 -4.16 -6.02 12.85
CA ALA A 175 -3.83 -5.46 14.16
C ALA A 175 -2.32 -5.46 14.42
N ALA A 176 -1.65 -6.58 14.10
CA ALA A 176 -0.20 -6.68 14.21
C ALA A 176 0.52 -5.69 13.28
N LEU A 177 0.09 -5.57 12.00
CA LEU A 177 0.66 -4.61 11.05
C LEU A 177 0.43 -3.16 11.50
N HIS A 178 -0.77 -2.85 12.01
CA HIS A 178 -1.10 -1.53 12.54
C HIS A 178 -0.16 -1.14 13.69
N HIS A 179 0.04 -2.05 14.66
CA HIS A 179 0.92 -1.79 15.79
C HIS A 179 2.39 -1.68 15.36
N LEU A 180 2.87 -2.57 14.48
CA LEU A 180 4.21 -2.53 13.89
C LEU A 180 4.47 -1.20 13.17
N SER A 181 3.48 -0.68 12.43
CA SER A 181 3.59 0.60 11.72
C SER A 181 3.84 1.76 12.67
N ARG A 182 3.18 1.76 13.84
CA ARG A 182 3.37 2.79 14.87
C ARG A 182 4.75 2.73 15.49
N ILE A 183 5.26 1.52 15.78
CA ILE A 183 6.61 1.33 16.32
C ILE A 183 7.63 1.86 15.29
N TRP A 184 7.54 1.43 14.05
CA TRP A 184 8.46 1.89 13.01
C TRP A 184 8.40 3.39 12.75
N HIS A 185 7.21 4.00 12.85
CA HIS A 185 7.12 5.46 12.74
C HIS A 185 7.97 6.15 13.83
N LEU A 186 7.86 5.69 15.09
CA LEU A 186 8.64 6.25 16.19
C LEU A 186 10.14 6.02 16.04
N GLU A 187 10.56 4.87 15.49
CA GLU A 187 11.97 4.53 15.30
C GLU A 187 12.62 5.28 14.12
N LEU A 188 11.83 5.62 13.09
CA LEU A 188 12.35 6.11 11.80
C LEU A 188 12.08 7.59 11.54
N VAL A 189 11.20 8.23 12.29
CA VAL A 189 10.80 9.63 12.06
C VAL A 189 11.98 10.61 12.20
N GLU A 190 12.91 10.36 13.11
CA GLU A 190 14.12 11.18 13.27
C GLU A 190 15.07 11.05 12.05
N ALA A 191 15.00 9.92 11.31
CA ALA A 191 15.71 9.74 10.06
C ALA A 191 14.96 10.35 8.85
N GLY A 192 13.83 11.01 9.10
CA GLY A 192 12.98 11.62 8.07
C GLY A 192 12.10 10.63 7.32
N ILE A 193 11.94 9.39 7.84
CA ILE A 193 11.06 8.40 7.23
C ILE A 193 9.75 8.34 8.01
N HIS A 194 8.64 8.56 7.30
CA HIS A 194 7.29 8.47 7.85
C HIS A 194 6.67 7.10 7.55
N VAL A 195 6.11 6.46 8.58
CA VAL A 195 5.37 5.21 8.41
C VAL A 195 3.91 5.45 8.75
N LEU A 196 3.03 5.23 7.77
CA LEU A 196 1.59 5.43 7.89
C LEU A 196 0.89 4.08 7.94
N SER A 197 -0.11 3.96 8.81
CA SER A 197 -1.09 2.87 8.78
C SER A 197 -2.42 3.47 8.34
N HIS A 198 -2.92 3.05 7.17
CA HIS A 198 -4.09 3.66 6.53
C HIS A 198 -5.19 2.62 6.32
N ASP A 199 -6.36 2.91 6.84
CA ASP A 199 -7.57 2.17 6.56
C ASP A 199 -8.32 2.83 5.39
N PRO A 200 -8.47 2.15 4.23
CA PRO A 200 -9.13 2.71 3.06
C PRO A 200 -10.66 2.66 3.14
N GLY A 201 -11.23 2.00 4.16
CA GLY A 201 -12.66 1.67 4.28
C GLY A 201 -13.09 0.52 3.38
N ASP A 202 -14.40 0.18 3.45
CA ASP A 202 -14.99 -0.88 2.64
C ASP A 202 -15.10 -0.44 1.19
N MET A 203 -14.48 -1.22 0.30
CA MET A 203 -14.38 -0.89 -1.13
C MET A 203 -14.98 -1.98 -2.01
N ASP A 204 -15.55 -1.59 -3.14
CA ASP A 204 -15.94 -2.53 -4.20
C ASP A 204 -14.68 -3.12 -4.87
N THR A 205 -14.19 -4.22 -4.32
CA THR A 205 -12.98 -4.91 -4.77
C THR A 205 -13.16 -6.42 -4.79
N PRO A 206 -12.36 -7.14 -5.58
CA PRO A 206 -12.37 -8.61 -5.54
C PRO A 206 -12.08 -9.18 -4.14
N LEU A 207 -11.24 -8.52 -3.33
CA LEU A 207 -10.95 -8.96 -1.97
C LEU A 207 -12.18 -8.83 -1.07
N HIS A 208 -12.90 -7.70 -1.16
CA HIS A 208 -14.11 -7.48 -0.37
C HIS A 208 -15.24 -8.44 -0.78
N ALA A 209 -15.42 -8.67 -2.08
CA ALA A 209 -16.41 -9.61 -2.59
C ALA A 209 -16.17 -11.06 -2.12
N LEU A 210 -14.90 -11.45 -1.90
CA LEU A 210 -14.57 -12.75 -1.29
C LEU A 210 -14.89 -12.79 0.20
N ALA A 211 -14.70 -11.68 0.91
CA ALA A 211 -14.95 -11.59 2.35
C ALA A 211 -16.43 -11.47 2.69
N VAL A 212 -17.17 -10.67 1.92
CA VAL A 212 -18.60 -10.37 2.13
C VAL A 212 -19.34 -10.50 0.80
N PRO A 213 -19.64 -11.76 0.36
CA PRO A 213 -20.26 -12.01 -0.95
C PRO A 213 -21.63 -11.35 -1.16
N ASP A 214 -22.38 -11.14 -0.06
CA ASP A 214 -23.71 -10.58 -0.08
C ASP A 214 -23.73 -9.05 0.11
N ALA A 215 -22.56 -8.39 0.12
CA ALA A 215 -22.50 -6.93 0.22
C ALA A 215 -23.11 -6.26 -1.01
N ASP A 216 -23.92 -5.20 -0.78
CA ASP A 216 -24.41 -4.36 -1.87
C ASP A 216 -23.28 -3.46 -2.38
N PRO A 217 -22.81 -3.66 -3.64
CA PRO A 217 -21.73 -2.84 -4.19
C PRO A 217 -22.05 -1.33 -4.23
N ALA A 218 -23.33 -0.95 -4.27
CA ALA A 218 -23.75 0.45 -4.27
C ALA A 218 -23.47 1.17 -2.94
N LEU A 219 -23.27 0.42 -1.85
CA LEU A 219 -22.93 0.96 -0.53
C LEU A 219 -21.41 0.99 -0.30
N LEU A 220 -20.63 0.37 -1.17
CA LEU A 220 -19.19 0.31 -1.05
C LEU A 220 -18.53 1.53 -1.72
N LYS A 221 -17.41 1.93 -1.16
CA LYS A 221 -16.59 3.01 -1.71
C LYS A 221 -15.89 2.55 -2.99
N SER A 222 -15.74 3.43 -3.97
CA SER A 222 -14.93 3.07 -5.13
C SER A 222 -13.44 2.97 -4.76
N PRO A 223 -12.68 2.01 -5.32
CA PRO A 223 -11.23 1.95 -5.14
C PRO A 223 -10.53 3.24 -5.58
N ASP A 224 -11.07 3.95 -6.57
CA ASP A 224 -10.51 5.21 -7.06
C ASP A 224 -10.67 6.35 -6.04
N ASP A 225 -11.78 6.40 -5.30
CA ASP A 225 -11.96 7.39 -4.24
C ASP A 225 -11.02 7.12 -3.05
N SER A 226 -10.89 5.85 -2.63
CA SER A 226 -9.96 5.46 -1.58
C SER A 226 -8.51 5.72 -1.98
N ALA A 227 -8.14 5.45 -3.25
CA ALA A 227 -6.82 5.77 -3.77
C ALA A 227 -6.54 7.28 -3.72
N ARG A 228 -7.51 8.10 -4.11
CA ARG A 228 -7.39 9.58 -4.08
C ARG A 228 -7.16 10.09 -2.65
N GLU A 229 -7.88 9.55 -1.68
CA GLU A 229 -7.74 9.93 -0.27
C GLU A 229 -6.37 9.53 0.27
N LEU A 230 -5.90 8.31 -0.05
CA LEU A 230 -4.57 7.87 0.36
C LEU A 230 -3.47 8.72 -0.29
N ILE A 231 -3.58 9.03 -1.57
CA ILE A 231 -2.63 9.92 -2.27
C ILE A 231 -2.59 11.30 -1.62
N ALA A 232 -3.73 11.85 -1.25
CA ALA A 232 -3.79 13.12 -0.52
C ALA A 232 -3.11 13.03 0.87
N ALA A 233 -3.29 11.92 1.60
CA ALA A 233 -2.62 11.67 2.86
C ALA A 233 -1.09 11.56 2.69
N ILE A 234 -0.62 10.88 1.65
CA ILE A 234 0.80 10.81 1.30
C ILE A 234 1.34 12.22 0.98
N ALA A 235 0.66 12.98 0.14
CA ALA A 235 1.06 14.33 -0.24
C ALA A 235 1.16 15.28 0.96
N ALA A 236 0.32 15.10 1.98
CA ALA A 236 0.34 15.92 3.20
C ALA A 236 1.62 15.73 4.04
N VAL A 237 2.29 14.59 3.93
CA VAL A 237 3.53 14.29 4.67
C VAL A 237 4.78 14.39 3.79
N LEU A 238 4.64 14.60 2.48
CA LEU A 238 5.77 14.86 1.59
C LEU A 238 6.51 16.14 2.02
N PRO A 239 7.84 16.17 1.96
CA PRO A 239 8.61 17.38 2.21
C PRO A 239 8.19 18.51 1.26
N ARG A 240 7.89 19.68 1.79
CA ARG A 240 7.56 20.83 0.95
C ARG A 240 8.80 21.26 0.17
N PRO A 241 8.67 21.61 -1.13
CA PRO A 241 9.77 22.19 -1.89
C PRO A 241 10.30 23.42 -1.14
N LEU A 242 11.61 23.54 -1.03
CA LEU A 242 12.22 24.79 -0.56
C LEU A 242 11.82 25.86 -1.55
N VAL A 243 10.97 26.79 -1.14
CA VAL A 243 10.70 28.00 -1.94
C VAL A 243 12.03 28.71 -2.07
N SER A 244 12.64 28.65 -3.25
CA SER A 244 13.79 29.48 -3.56
C SER A 244 13.32 30.93 -3.41
N SER A 245 13.69 31.58 -2.32
CA SER A 245 13.59 33.02 -2.22
C SER A 245 14.57 33.58 -3.24
N ALA A 246 14.08 33.82 -4.46
CA ALA A 246 14.79 34.63 -5.44
C ALA A 246 15.05 35.96 -4.77
N ARG A 247 16.31 36.22 -4.47
CA ARG A 247 16.83 37.56 -4.16
C ARG A 247 17.10 38.30 -5.45
#